data_e8bbdaf0dac747cedd9ad97286587c67
#
_entry.id   e8bbdaf0dac747cedd9ad97286587c67
#
_cell.length_a   1.000
_cell.length_b   1.000
_cell.length_c   1.000
_cell.angle_alpha   90.00
_cell.angle_beta   90.00
_cell.angle_gamma   90.00
#
_symmetry.space_group_name_H-M   'P 1'
#
loop_
_entity.id
_entity.type
_entity.pdbx_description
1 polymer ?
#
loop_
_entity_poly.entity_id
_entity_poly.type
_entity_poly.pdbx_seq_one_letter_code
_entity_poly.pdbx_strand_id
1 'polypeptide(L)'
;MGKKDNKYSNAATSLSEGGIFGLGRPIDFTDGITRIALICTILTSVAATFWKTMGGADTETAMYFGLNTAAAFFFSWLIAQELDPDRKLGGIIGGGLSIVAALTLGEGNVLVLLWLLFILRMLNRTSGSRHKIGDNVFLIFIAYWLGKDGYWLYPVLTGTAYIIESQIRGGYYRSCLLYTSPSPRD
;
A
#
# COMPACT_ATOMS: atom_id res chain seq x y z
N MET A 1 -28.48 6.50 22.37
CA MET A 1 -27.29 5.73 22.03
C MET A 1 -26.58 6.21 20.75
N GLY A 2 -26.90 7.39 20.22
CA GLY A 2 -26.44 7.89 18.91
C GLY A 2 -25.45 9.09 18.96
N LYS A 3 -24.87 9.45 20.10
CA LYS A 3 -24.04 10.67 20.20
C LYS A 3 -22.53 10.41 20.29
N LYS A 4 -22.09 9.18 20.52
CA LYS A 4 -20.66 8.83 20.57
C LYS A 4 -20.08 8.52 19.19
N ASP A 5 -20.84 7.95 18.27
CA ASP A 5 -20.35 7.55 16.96
C ASP A 5 -20.02 8.74 16.05
N ASN A 6 -20.72 9.86 16.24
CA ASN A 6 -20.51 11.08 15.43
C ASN A 6 -19.20 11.83 15.77
N LYS A 7 -18.66 11.68 16.99
CA LYS A 7 -17.44 12.37 17.41
C LYS A 7 -16.18 11.72 16.83
N TYR A 8 -16.17 10.40 16.65
CA TYR A 8 -15.07 9.66 16.05
C TYR A 8 -15.07 9.80 14.52
N SER A 9 -16.24 9.84 13.89
CA SER A 9 -16.40 10.13 12.46
C SER A 9 -15.85 11.51 12.11
N ASN A 10 -16.18 12.55 12.88
CA ASN A 10 -15.72 13.91 12.63
C ASN A 10 -14.22 14.10 12.90
N ALA A 11 -13.64 13.39 13.88
CA ALA A 11 -12.21 13.42 14.14
C ALA A 11 -11.40 12.73 13.03
N ALA A 12 -11.89 11.60 12.50
CA ALA A 12 -11.26 10.91 11.38
C ALA A 12 -11.32 11.75 10.10
N THR A 13 -12.44 12.45 9.85
CA THR A 13 -12.60 13.32 8.68
C THR A 13 -11.68 14.55 8.75
N SER A 14 -11.54 15.17 9.93
CA SER A 14 -10.66 16.33 10.11
C SER A 14 -9.17 16.01 9.97
N LEU A 15 -8.75 14.82 10.37
CA LEU A 15 -7.37 14.35 10.19
C LEU A 15 -7.06 14.04 8.72
N SER A 16 -8.07 13.65 7.92
CA SER A 16 -7.89 13.38 6.49
C SER A 16 -7.83 14.66 5.63
N GLU A 17 -8.47 15.75 6.05
CA GLU A 17 -8.54 16.99 5.28
C GLU A 17 -7.24 17.83 5.34
N GLY A 18 -6.44 17.72 6.40
CA GLY A 18 -5.21 18.50 6.61
C GLY A 18 -3.90 17.81 6.20
N GLY A 19 -3.90 16.50 5.89
CA GLY A 19 -2.68 15.75 5.59
C GLY A 19 -2.16 15.95 4.17
N ILE A 20 -0.82 15.86 3.99
CA ILE A 20 -0.15 15.90 2.68
C ILE A 20 -0.40 14.59 1.89
N PHE A 21 -0.67 13.49 2.60
CA PHE A 21 -0.95 12.17 2.05
C PHE A 21 -2.44 11.83 2.17
N GLY A 22 -3.02 11.28 1.11
CA GLY A 22 -4.43 10.86 1.04
C GLY A 22 -4.60 9.34 0.91
N LEU A 23 -3.63 8.64 0.32
CA LEU A 23 -3.66 7.18 0.12
C LEU A 23 -3.25 6.37 1.36
N GLY A 24 -2.76 7.05 2.41
CA GLY A 24 -2.45 6.43 3.70
C GLY A 24 -3.72 6.04 4.42
N ARG A 25 -4.04 4.73 4.50
CA ARG A 25 -5.12 4.23 5.35
C ARG A 25 -4.59 4.03 6.76
N PRO A 26 -5.23 4.60 7.80
CA PRO A 26 -4.84 4.31 9.17
C PRO A 26 -5.06 2.81 9.46
N ILE A 27 -4.06 2.18 10.07
CA ILE A 27 -4.16 0.78 10.48
C ILE A 27 -5.10 0.73 11.68
N ASP A 28 -6.21 0.00 11.55
CA ASP A 28 -7.14 -0.20 12.66
C ASP A 28 -6.63 -1.33 13.56
N PHE A 29 -6.03 -0.95 14.68
CA PHE A 29 -5.54 -1.89 15.69
C PHE A 29 -6.66 -2.55 16.49
N THR A 30 -7.92 -2.14 16.33
CA THR A 30 -9.06 -2.78 17.01
C THR A 30 -9.52 -4.03 16.29
N ASP A 31 -9.26 -4.14 14.98
CA ASP A 31 -9.59 -5.32 14.18
C ASP A 31 -8.67 -6.50 14.53
N GLY A 32 -9.28 -7.63 14.90
CA GLY A 32 -8.55 -8.84 15.30
C GLY A 32 -7.65 -9.41 14.20
N ILE A 33 -8.05 -9.29 12.94
CA ILE A 33 -7.26 -9.80 11.80
C ILE A 33 -6.02 -8.94 11.56
N THR A 34 -6.15 -7.62 11.70
CA THR A 34 -5.01 -6.70 11.64
C THR A 34 -3.97 -7.03 12.72
N ARG A 35 -4.41 -7.33 13.95
CA ARG A 35 -3.50 -7.76 15.02
C ARG A 35 -2.79 -9.07 14.68
N ILE A 36 -3.53 -10.06 14.16
CA ILE A 36 -2.95 -11.34 13.73
C ILE A 36 -1.91 -11.11 12.62
N ALA A 37 -2.21 -10.30 11.62
CA ALA A 37 -1.28 -9.99 10.54
C ALA A 37 0.00 -9.32 11.05
N LEU A 38 -0.10 -8.38 11.99
CA LEU A 38 1.06 -7.74 12.61
C LEU A 38 1.91 -8.73 13.42
N ILE A 39 1.25 -9.60 14.20
CA ILE A 39 1.96 -10.68 14.93
C ILE A 39 2.65 -11.62 13.95
N CYS A 40 1.97 -12.05 12.88
CA CYS A 40 2.56 -12.87 11.83
C CYS A 40 3.75 -12.18 11.15
N THR A 41 3.68 -10.87 10.92
CA THR A 41 4.79 -10.09 10.36
C THR A 41 6.02 -10.15 11.25
N ILE A 42 5.86 -9.96 12.57
CA ILE A 42 6.96 -10.04 13.54
C ILE A 42 7.52 -11.47 13.60
N LEU A 43 6.65 -12.46 13.69
CA LEU A 43 7.06 -13.87 13.70
C LEU A 43 7.81 -14.27 12.42
N THR A 44 7.37 -13.78 11.26
CA THR A 44 8.05 -13.98 9.98
C THR A 44 9.44 -13.37 9.99
N SER A 45 9.62 -12.15 10.53
CA SER A 45 10.94 -11.53 10.66
C SER A 45 11.90 -12.40 11.47
N VAL A 46 11.46 -12.84 12.65
CA VAL A 46 12.28 -13.67 13.56
C VAL A 46 12.61 -15.02 12.91
N ALA A 47 11.60 -15.68 12.37
CA ALA A 47 11.77 -17.01 11.75
C ALA A 47 12.70 -16.97 10.53
N ALA A 48 12.54 -15.96 9.65
CA ALA A 48 13.38 -15.82 8.46
C ALA A 48 14.83 -15.44 8.82
N THR A 49 15.04 -14.58 9.83
CA THR A 49 16.37 -14.27 10.36
C THR A 49 17.04 -15.53 10.90
N PHE A 50 16.31 -16.29 11.74
CA PHE A 50 16.83 -17.52 12.32
C PHE A 50 17.17 -18.57 11.25
N TRP A 51 16.30 -18.75 10.26
CA TRP A 51 16.54 -19.65 9.14
C TRP A 51 17.84 -19.30 8.39
N LYS A 52 18.04 -18.01 8.10
CA LYS A 52 19.23 -17.56 7.36
C LYS A 52 20.51 -17.69 8.19
N THR A 53 20.43 -17.44 9.50
CA THR A 53 21.54 -17.62 10.43
C THR A 53 21.96 -19.09 10.55
N MET A 54 21.00 -20.02 10.61
CA MET A 54 21.27 -21.46 10.60
C MET A 54 21.92 -21.92 9.28
N GLY A 55 21.64 -21.24 8.18
CA GLY A 55 22.29 -21.45 6.89
C GLY A 55 23.72 -20.90 6.80
N GLY A 56 24.29 -20.37 7.90
CA GLY A 56 25.68 -19.88 7.97
C GLY A 56 25.87 -18.45 7.48
N ALA A 57 24.78 -17.69 7.28
CA ALA A 57 24.89 -16.26 6.97
C ALA A 57 25.33 -15.46 8.21
N ASP A 58 26.07 -14.36 8.00
CA ASP A 58 26.38 -13.43 9.05
C ASP A 58 25.12 -12.72 9.58
N THR A 59 25.22 -12.21 10.80
CA THR A 59 24.05 -11.63 11.52
C THR A 59 23.42 -10.46 10.77
N GLU A 60 24.22 -9.62 10.13
CA GLU A 60 23.73 -8.47 9.38
C GLU A 60 22.89 -8.91 8.17
N THR A 61 23.43 -9.79 7.34
CA THR A 61 22.73 -10.37 6.18
C THR A 61 21.46 -11.11 6.60
N ALA A 62 21.50 -11.87 7.70
CA ALA A 62 20.34 -12.59 8.22
C ALA A 62 19.24 -11.63 8.70
N MET A 63 19.58 -10.53 9.37
CA MET A 63 18.63 -9.51 9.79
C MET A 63 17.99 -8.79 8.59
N TYR A 64 18.78 -8.40 7.59
CA TYR A 64 18.25 -7.80 6.35
C TYR A 64 17.25 -8.74 5.66
N PHE A 65 17.60 -10.02 5.53
CA PHE A 65 16.71 -11.03 4.96
C PHE A 65 15.40 -11.15 5.75
N GLY A 66 15.49 -11.20 7.08
CA GLY A 66 14.33 -11.29 7.97
C GLY A 66 13.41 -10.09 7.84
N LEU A 67 13.97 -8.87 7.85
CA LEU A 67 13.19 -7.64 7.71
C LEU A 67 12.55 -7.52 6.32
N ASN A 68 13.29 -7.86 5.27
CA ASN A 68 12.78 -7.83 3.89
C ASN A 68 11.65 -8.84 3.70
N THR A 69 11.78 -10.06 4.21
CA THR A 69 10.74 -11.10 4.16
C THR A 69 9.49 -10.69 4.95
N ALA A 70 9.67 -10.09 6.13
CA ALA A 70 8.57 -9.57 6.93
C ALA A 70 7.83 -8.43 6.23
N ALA A 71 8.57 -7.50 5.62
CA ALA A 71 7.99 -6.42 4.84
C ALA A 71 7.25 -6.96 3.60
N ALA A 72 7.80 -7.97 2.92
CA ALA A 72 7.13 -8.65 1.81
C ALA A 72 5.82 -9.30 2.26
N PHE A 73 5.79 -9.99 3.40
CA PHE A 73 4.56 -10.53 4.00
C PHE A 73 3.54 -9.43 4.25
N PHE A 74 3.94 -8.36 4.91
CA PHE A 74 3.05 -7.27 5.29
C PHE A 74 2.44 -6.55 4.08
N PHE A 75 3.25 -6.19 3.08
CA PHE A 75 2.75 -5.55 1.86
C PHE A 75 1.89 -6.50 1.03
N SER A 76 2.22 -7.78 0.93
CA SER A 76 1.39 -8.77 0.23
C SER A 76 0.04 -8.95 0.90
N TRP A 77 0.01 -8.95 2.24
CA TRP A 77 -1.23 -8.96 3.02
C TRP A 77 -2.08 -7.71 2.74
N LEU A 78 -1.47 -6.50 2.72
CA LEU A 78 -2.18 -5.27 2.38
C LEU A 78 -2.72 -5.28 0.95
N ILE A 79 -1.91 -5.74 -0.02
CA ILE A 79 -2.32 -5.84 -1.43
C ILE A 79 -3.52 -6.79 -1.57
N ALA A 80 -3.48 -7.94 -0.91
CA ALA A 80 -4.57 -8.90 -0.97
C ALA A 80 -5.87 -8.33 -0.34
N GLN A 81 -5.78 -7.51 0.70
CA GLN A 81 -6.94 -6.81 1.26
C GLN A 81 -7.50 -5.70 0.35
N GLU A 82 -6.64 -5.05 -0.45
CA GLU A 82 -7.11 -4.07 -1.44
C GLU A 82 -7.80 -4.75 -2.63
N LEU A 83 -7.42 -5.97 -2.97
CA LEU A 83 -8.02 -6.74 -4.06
C LEU A 83 -9.34 -7.40 -3.68
N ASP A 84 -9.44 -7.93 -2.46
CA ASP A 84 -10.65 -8.59 -1.96
C ASP A 84 -10.89 -8.23 -0.48
N PRO A 85 -11.55 -7.10 -0.21
CA PRO A 85 -11.80 -6.63 1.15
C PRO A 85 -12.78 -7.52 1.93
N ASP A 86 -13.63 -8.30 1.23
CA ASP A 86 -14.64 -9.15 1.85
C ASP A 86 -14.04 -10.45 2.39
N ARG A 87 -12.96 -10.93 1.79
CA ARG A 87 -12.26 -12.16 2.19
C ARG A 87 -11.02 -11.87 3.01
N LYS A 88 -11.22 -11.55 4.27
CA LYS A 88 -10.13 -11.22 5.21
C LYS A 88 -9.02 -12.29 5.33
N LEU A 89 -9.36 -13.57 5.14
CA LEU A 89 -8.36 -14.67 5.12
C LEU A 89 -7.48 -14.65 3.87
N GLY A 90 -7.93 -14.10 2.75
CA GLY A 90 -7.16 -13.97 1.53
C GLY A 90 -5.85 -13.21 1.74
N GLY A 91 -5.86 -12.21 2.62
CA GLY A 91 -4.67 -11.46 2.99
C GLY A 91 -3.59 -12.32 3.67
N ILE A 92 -3.99 -13.20 4.59
CA ILE A 92 -3.04 -14.10 5.28
C ILE A 92 -2.45 -15.11 4.29
N ILE A 93 -3.26 -15.62 3.37
CA ILE A 93 -2.79 -16.54 2.31
C ILE A 93 -1.80 -15.81 1.39
N GLY A 94 -2.11 -14.59 0.95
CA GLY A 94 -1.20 -13.77 0.13
C GLY A 94 0.13 -13.49 0.82
N GLY A 95 0.10 -13.14 2.11
CA GLY A 95 1.29 -13.01 2.93
C GLY A 95 2.07 -14.33 3.05
N GLY A 96 1.40 -15.45 3.28
CA GLY A 96 2.04 -16.77 3.33
C GLY A 96 2.75 -17.15 2.02
N LEU A 97 2.12 -16.88 0.89
CA LEU A 97 2.73 -17.11 -0.43
C LEU A 97 3.98 -16.25 -0.65
N SER A 98 4.02 -15.03 -0.12
CA SER A 98 5.21 -14.18 -0.22
C SER A 98 6.40 -14.72 0.58
N ILE A 99 6.15 -15.40 1.72
CA ILE A 99 7.21 -16.10 2.48
C ILE A 99 7.78 -17.24 1.64
N VAL A 100 6.91 -18.08 1.07
CA VAL A 100 7.34 -19.18 0.20
C VAL A 100 8.18 -18.65 -0.96
N ALA A 101 7.73 -17.57 -1.60
CA ALA A 101 8.47 -16.92 -2.68
C ALA A 101 9.85 -16.42 -2.22
N ALA A 102 9.93 -15.75 -1.06
CA ALA A 102 11.19 -15.26 -0.51
C ALA A 102 12.18 -16.40 -0.18
N LEU A 103 11.69 -17.53 0.31
CA LEU A 103 12.53 -18.68 0.65
C LEU A 103 13.00 -19.46 -0.59
N THR A 104 12.21 -19.47 -1.69
CA THR A 104 12.52 -20.26 -2.89
C THR A 104 13.20 -19.45 -3.97
N LEU A 105 12.76 -18.21 -4.21
CA LEU A 105 13.27 -17.34 -5.27
C LEU A 105 14.32 -16.32 -4.76
N GLY A 106 14.47 -16.22 -3.44
CA GLY A 106 15.34 -15.24 -2.81
C GLY A 106 14.65 -13.91 -2.53
N GLU A 107 15.45 -12.91 -2.15
CA GLU A 107 14.95 -11.61 -1.74
C GLU A 107 14.30 -10.86 -2.90
N GLY A 108 13.01 -10.58 -2.78
CA GLY A 108 12.29 -9.69 -3.68
C GLY A 108 12.53 -8.22 -3.33
N ASN A 109 12.37 -7.34 -4.30
CA ASN A 109 12.42 -5.90 -4.05
C ASN A 109 11.10 -5.41 -3.41
N VAL A 110 11.12 -5.15 -2.11
CA VAL A 110 9.96 -4.68 -1.33
C VAL A 110 9.39 -3.36 -1.87
N LEU A 111 10.23 -2.51 -2.49
CA LEU A 111 9.76 -1.27 -3.13
C LEU A 111 8.78 -1.54 -4.27
N VAL A 112 8.89 -2.68 -4.96
CA VAL A 112 7.92 -3.09 -5.99
C VAL A 112 6.55 -3.36 -5.38
N LEU A 113 6.50 -4.04 -4.24
CA LEU A 113 5.24 -4.30 -3.52
C LEU A 113 4.61 -3.00 -3.00
N LEU A 114 5.44 -2.11 -2.44
CA LEU A 114 4.99 -0.80 -1.99
C LEU A 114 4.44 0.03 -3.16
N TRP A 115 5.15 0.08 -4.29
CA TRP A 115 4.72 0.74 -5.51
C TRP A 115 3.39 0.17 -6.02
N LEU A 116 3.26 -1.16 -6.08
CA LEU A 116 2.03 -1.83 -6.50
C LEU A 116 0.85 -1.50 -5.57
N LEU A 117 1.08 -1.51 -4.26
CA LEU A 117 0.06 -1.14 -3.27
C LEU A 117 -0.46 0.28 -3.50
N PHE A 118 0.42 1.25 -3.76
CA PHE A 118 0.02 2.63 -4.03
C PHE A 118 -0.77 2.77 -5.32
N ILE A 119 -0.35 2.07 -6.39
CA ILE A 119 -1.11 2.04 -7.66
C ILE A 119 -2.50 1.45 -7.45
N LEU A 120 -2.61 0.31 -6.75
CA LEU A 120 -3.91 -0.32 -6.48
C LEU A 120 -4.81 0.61 -5.66
N ARG A 121 -4.30 1.26 -4.62
CA ARG A 121 -5.08 2.22 -3.82
C ARG A 121 -5.54 3.42 -4.63
N MET A 122 -4.71 3.91 -5.52
CA MET A 122 -5.07 5.01 -6.42
C MET A 122 -6.20 4.61 -7.36
N LEU A 123 -6.15 3.41 -7.95
CA LEU A 123 -7.14 2.93 -8.90
C LEU A 123 -8.44 2.49 -8.22
N ASN A 124 -8.36 1.73 -7.14
CA ASN A 124 -9.52 1.17 -6.44
C ASN A 124 -10.23 2.19 -5.56
N ARG A 125 -9.58 3.32 -5.20
CA ARG A 125 -10.12 4.35 -4.29
C ARG A 125 -10.65 3.78 -2.97
N THR A 126 -10.09 2.67 -2.51
CA THR A 126 -10.53 1.96 -1.30
C THR A 126 -10.34 2.78 -0.03
N SER A 127 -9.45 3.77 -0.03
CA SER A 127 -9.26 4.69 1.10
C SER A 127 -10.35 5.76 1.21
N GLY A 128 -11.27 5.87 0.24
CA GLY A 128 -12.36 6.86 0.25
C GLY A 128 -11.92 8.31 0.07
N SER A 129 -10.65 8.62 0.28
CA SER A 129 -10.05 9.94 0.06
C SER A 129 -9.33 9.98 -1.29
N ARG A 130 -9.35 11.17 -1.92
CA ARG A 130 -8.59 11.38 -3.17
C ARG A 130 -7.10 11.41 -2.86
N HIS A 131 -6.28 10.93 -3.82
CA HIS A 131 -4.83 11.08 -3.73
C HIS A 131 -4.45 12.57 -3.64
N LYS A 132 -3.50 12.88 -2.81
CA LYS A 132 -2.99 14.23 -2.60
C LYS A 132 -1.64 14.42 -3.30
N ILE A 133 -1.15 15.65 -3.31
CA ILE A 133 0.13 15.98 -3.96
C ILE A 133 1.27 15.12 -3.43
N GLY A 134 1.31 14.86 -2.12
CA GLY A 134 2.33 14.02 -1.50
C GLY A 134 2.35 12.58 -2.02
N ASP A 135 1.17 11.99 -2.22
CA ASP A 135 1.05 10.64 -2.78
C ASP A 135 1.59 10.57 -4.22
N ASN A 136 1.28 11.61 -5.03
CA ASN A 136 1.75 11.68 -6.41
C ASN A 136 3.27 11.81 -6.48
N VAL A 137 3.84 12.73 -5.68
CA VAL A 137 5.30 12.92 -5.62
C VAL A 137 5.98 11.62 -5.17
N PHE A 138 5.45 10.96 -4.16
CA PHE A 138 6.00 9.72 -3.64
C PHE A 138 5.92 8.57 -4.67
N LEU A 139 4.78 8.42 -5.36
CA LEU A 139 4.60 7.39 -6.38
C LEU A 139 5.53 7.61 -7.59
N ILE A 140 5.67 8.86 -8.05
CA ILE A 140 6.59 9.22 -9.14
C ILE A 140 8.03 8.94 -8.71
N PHE A 141 8.41 9.30 -7.47
CA PHE A 141 9.74 9.05 -6.94
C PHE A 141 10.07 7.54 -6.90
N ILE A 142 9.16 6.70 -6.39
CA ILE A 142 9.36 5.24 -6.36
C ILE A 142 9.45 4.69 -7.79
N ALA A 143 8.57 5.13 -8.70
CA ALA A 143 8.58 4.67 -10.09
C ALA A 143 9.89 5.04 -10.79
N TYR A 144 10.41 6.26 -10.56
CA TYR A 144 11.72 6.69 -11.05
C TYR A 144 12.84 5.84 -10.46
N TRP A 145 12.82 5.62 -9.13
CA TRP A 145 13.85 4.83 -8.44
C TRP A 145 13.89 3.39 -8.95
N LEU A 146 12.75 2.75 -9.17
CA LEU A 146 12.65 1.41 -9.73
C LEU A 146 13.04 1.38 -11.22
N GLY A 147 12.82 2.47 -11.95
CA GLY A 147 13.11 2.58 -13.38
C GLY A 147 14.56 2.91 -13.72
N LYS A 148 15.32 3.53 -12.80
CA LYS A 148 16.69 4.01 -13.07
C LYS A 148 17.68 2.92 -13.50
N ASP A 149 17.47 1.68 -13.06
CA ASP A 149 18.34 0.54 -13.34
C ASP A 149 17.92 -0.20 -14.64
N GLY A 150 17.20 0.47 -15.54
CA GLY A 150 16.78 -0.06 -16.84
C GLY A 150 15.40 -0.72 -16.87
N TYR A 151 14.72 -0.79 -15.73
CA TYR A 151 13.36 -1.35 -15.64
C TYR A 151 12.29 -0.31 -16.02
N TRP A 152 12.31 0.18 -17.25
CA TRP A 152 11.38 1.20 -17.77
C TRP A 152 9.89 0.87 -17.62
N LEU A 153 9.57 -0.39 -17.33
CA LEU A 153 8.21 -0.86 -17.14
C LEU A 153 7.49 -0.13 -16.00
N TYR A 154 8.17 0.15 -14.87
CA TYR A 154 7.56 0.80 -13.71
C TYR A 154 7.09 2.24 -14.00
N PRO A 155 7.89 3.13 -14.58
CA PRO A 155 7.42 4.46 -14.98
C PRO A 155 6.28 4.40 -16.00
N VAL A 156 6.33 3.49 -16.97
CA VAL A 156 5.27 3.34 -17.98
C VAL A 156 3.95 2.88 -17.35
N LEU A 157 3.99 1.86 -16.49
CA LEU A 157 2.80 1.40 -15.79
C LEU A 157 2.25 2.47 -14.85
N THR A 158 3.10 3.26 -14.20
CA THR A 158 2.66 4.39 -13.37
C THR A 158 1.95 5.45 -14.23
N GLY A 159 2.52 5.82 -15.37
CA GLY A 159 1.88 6.74 -16.32
C GLY A 159 0.53 6.21 -16.82
N THR A 160 0.46 4.92 -17.15
CA THR A 160 -0.79 4.26 -17.58
C THR A 160 -1.83 4.29 -16.44
N ALA A 161 -1.42 4.04 -15.20
CA ALA A 161 -2.31 4.10 -14.04
C ALA A 161 -2.90 5.50 -13.84
N TYR A 162 -2.12 6.57 -14.04
CA TYR A 162 -2.62 7.95 -14.03
C TYR A 162 -3.61 8.23 -15.16
N ILE A 163 -3.36 7.71 -16.36
CA ILE A 163 -4.30 7.85 -17.48
C ILE A 163 -5.63 7.14 -17.14
N ILE A 164 -5.59 5.93 -16.63
CA ILE A 164 -6.80 5.19 -16.22
C ILE A 164 -7.53 5.94 -15.12
N GLU A 165 -6.83 6.43 -14.09
CA GLU A 165 -7.42 7.20 -12.99
C GLU A 165 -8.16 8.44 -13.52
N SER A 166 -7.57 9.14 -14.49
CA SER A 166 -8.19 10.33 -15.10
C SER A 166 -9.50 10.03 -15.86
N GLN A 167 -9.67 8.81 -16.36
CA GLN A 167 -10.89 8.36 -17.07
C GLN A 167 -12.01 7.91 -16.11
N ILE A 168 -11.69 7.57 -14.87
CA ILE A 168 -12.69 7.15 -13.87
C ILE A 168 -13.53 8.39 -13.49
N ARG A 169 -14.86 8.24 -13.44
CA ARG A 169 -15.77 9.33 -13.05
C ARG A 169 -15.39 9.88 -11.68
N GLY A 170 -15.08 11.18 -11.63
CA GLY A 170 -14.59 11.86 -10.43
C GLY A 170 -13.06 11.78 -10.24
N GLY A 171 -12.27 11.43 -11.28
CA GLY A 171 -10.82 11.54 -11.29
C GLY A 171 -10.33 12.95 -10.99
N TYR A 172 -9.13 13.06 -10.41
CA TYR A 172 -8.57 14.35 -9.97
C TYR A 172 -8.52 15.39 -11.09
N TYR A 173 -8.05 14.99 -12.28
CA TYR A 173 -7.93 15.88 -13.43
C TYR A 173 -9.27 16.34 -14.00
N ARG A 174 -10.28 15.46 -13.95
CA ARG A 174 -11.63 15.81 -14.43
C ARG A 174 -12.32 16.82 -13.52
N SER A 175 -12.06 16.77 -12.22
CA SER A 175 -12.57 17.77 -11.28
C SER A 175 -11.94 19.14 -11.48
N CYS A 176 -10.65 19.22 -11.79
CA CYS A 176 -9.98 20.48 -12.12
C CYS A 176 -10.54 21.12 -13.40
N LEU A 177 -10.84 20.33 -14.43
CA LEU A 177 -11.42 20.82 -15.68
C LEU A 177 -12.87 21.30 -15.52
N LEU A 178 -13.64 20.67 -14.61
CA LEU A 178 -15.03 21.06 -14.34
C LEU A 178 -15.13 22.36 -13.50
N TYR A 179 -14.13 22.65 -12.66
CA TYR A 179 -14.09 23.90 -11.89
C TYR A 179 -13.72 25.12 -12.73
N THR A 180 -13.14 24.95 -13.92
CA THR A 180 -12.87 26.06 -14.87
C THR A 180 -14.03 26.35 -15.80
N SER A 181 -15.09 25.54 -15.80
CA SER A 181 -16.33 25.81 -16.52
C SER A 181 -17.16 26.81 -15.72
N PRO A 182 -17.44 28.02 -16.25
CA PRO A 182 -18.31 28.95 -15.55
C PRO A 182 -19.68 28.31 -15.38
N SER A 183 -20.16 28.28 -14.12
CA SER A 183 -21.54 27.88 -13.82
C SER A 183 -22.47 28.77 -14.62
N PRO A 184 -23.43 28.23 -15.42
CA PRO A 184 -24.47 29.04 -15.97
C PRO A 184 -25.23 29.66 -14.78
N ARG A 185 -25.19 30.99 -14.68
CA ARG A 185 -26.05 31.71 -13.77
C ARG A 185 -27.45 31.68 -14.40
N ASP A 186 -28.37 31.06 -13.70
CA ASP A 186 -29.80 31.35 -13.84
C ASP A 186 -30.13 32.62 -13.09
#